data_1c552251c819a63cdd506834e4629f4d
#
_entry.id   1c552251c819a63cdd506834e4629f4d
#
_cell.length_a   1.000
_cell.length_b   1.000
_cell.length_c   1.000
_cell.angle_alpha   90.00
_cell.angle_beta   90.00
_cell.angle_gamma   90.00
#
_symmetry.space_group_name_H-M   'P 1'
#
loop_
_entity.id
_entity.type
_entity.pdbx_description
1 polymer ?
#
loop_
_entity_poly.entity_id
_entity_poly.type
_entity_poly.pdbx_seq_one_letter_code
_entity_poly.pdbx_strand_id
1 'polypeptide(L)'
;RLIMQSATYQQSSQSTIAGTKADPGNELLWRMNRRRMEAETIRDSLLSVSGRLNSQAGGPGIRLPLNAEIAALQYKGTWAPHADPWQHQRKTVYVFLKRNNRLPMLESFDAPRTTNSCGRRTQSTHAGQALSLLNGELFQQHSWSLARRLLDQNTQDLDYLVDHAYRLVLARKPTGQERQLAQQFITQQEQLIRREATRPPAVAQSEPIRPGVELTFALALADYC
;
A
#
# COMPACT_ATOMS: atom_id res chain seq x y z
N ARG A 1 -14.07 8.96 -20.03
CA ARG A 1 -13.77 7.89 -21.01
C ARG A 1 -12.80 8.35 -22.10
N LEU A 2 -13.03 9.45 -22.81
CA LEU A 2 -12.19 9.92 -23.92
C LEU A 2 -10.69 10.05 -23.53
N ILE A 3 -10.39 10.65 -22.37
CA ILE A 3 -9.00 10.80 -21.89
C ILE A 3 -8.35 9.44 -21.69
N MET A 4 -9.01 8.52 -20.98
CA MET A 4 -8.47 7.20 -20.68
C MET A 4 -8.34 6.27 -21.90
N GLN A 5 -9.11 6.54 -22.95
CA GLN A 5 -9.07 5.79 -24.20
C GLN A 5 -8.12 6.40 -25.23
N SER A 6 -7.52 7.57 -24.94
CA SER A 6 -6.58 8.20 -25.86
C SER A 6 -5.28 7.40 -25.94
N ALA A 7 -4.68 7.35 -27.13
CA ALA A 7 -3.40 6.69 -27.35
C ALA A 7 -2.29 7.25 -26.45
N THR A 8 -2.30 8.55 -26.19
CA THR A 8 -1.34 9.21 -25.29
C THR A 8 -1.45 8.71 -23.83
N TYR A 9 -2.69 8.54 -23.33
CA TYR A 9 -2.90 8.04 -21.97
C TYR A 9 -2.51 6.57 -21.81
N GLN A 10 -2.70 5.77 -22.86
CA GLN A 10 -2.42 4.33 -22.87
C GLN A 10 -0.98 3.98 -23.23
N GLN A 11 -0.12 4.96 -23.46
CA GLN A 11 1.29 4.71 -23.76
C GLN A 11 2.02 4.03 -22.61
N SER A 12 2.96 3.13 -22.97
CA SER A 12 3.90 2.56 -22.01
C SER A 12 4.80 3.64 -21.42
N SER A 13 5.22 3.46 -20.18
CA SER A 13 6.24 4.29 -19.53
C SER A 13 7.67 3.83 -19.81
N GLN A 14 7.85 2.77 -20.60
CA GLN A 14 9.18 2.28 -20.97
C GLN A 14 9.86 3.25 -21.93
N SER A 15 11.14 3.53 -21.69
CA SER A 15 11.96 4.35 -22.57
C SER A 15 12.61 3.47 -23.65
N THR A 16 12.68 4.03 -24.86
CA THR A 16 13.45 3.45 -25.98
C THR A 16 14.69 4.31 -26.23
N ILE A 17 15.77 3.70 -26.72
CA ILE A 17 17.00 4.42 -27.05
C ILE A 17 16.72 5.53 -28.08
N ALA A 18 15.95 5.21 -29.11
CA ALA A 18 15.59 6.17 -30.15
C ALA A 18 14.76 7.34 -29.60
N GLY A 19 13.71 7.08 -28.80
CA GLY A 19 12.88 8.12 -28.21
C GLY A 19 13.65 9.00 -27.23
N THR A 20 14.49 8.40 -26.38
CA THR A 20 15.34 9.15 -25.42
C THR A 20 16.36 10.05 -26.13
N LYS A 21 16.86 9.61 -27.31
CA LYS A 21 17.79 10.43 -28.12
C LYS A 21 17.06 11.57 -28.83
N ALA A 22 15.85 11.35 -29.35
CA ALA A 22 15.08 12.32 -30.11
C ALA A 22 14.41 13.38 -29.22
N ASP A 23 13.86 12.95 -28.09
CA ASP A 23 13.13 13.81 -27.14
C ASP A 23 13.37 13.32 -25.70
N PRO A 24 14.51 13.69 -25.11
CA PRO A 24 14.85 13.28 -23.73
C PRO A 24 13.84 13.77 -22.69
N GLY A 25 13.30 14.97 -22.89
CA GLY A 25 12.32 15.61 -22.00
C GLY A 25 10.91 15.06 -22.10
N ASN A 26 10.64 14.22 -23.10
CA ASN A 26 9.30 13.70 -23.39
C ASN A 26 8.26 14.83 -23.64
N GLU A 27 8.67 15.90 -24.29
CA GLU A 27 7.80 17.05 -24.61
C GLU A 27 6.75 16.68 -25.66
N LEU A 28 7.11 15.76 -26.57
CA LEU A 28 6.23 15.23 -27.60
C LEU A 28 5.35 14.06 -27.13
N LEU A 29 5.42 13.71 -25.86
CA LEU A 29 4.61 12.65 -25.23
C LEU A 29 4.74 11.28 -25.92
N TRP A 30 5.94 10.89 -26.34
CA TRP A 30 6.20 9.60 -26.98
C TRP A 30 6.14 8.41 -26.00
N ARG A 31 6.14 8.67 -24.69
CA ARG A 31 5.91 7.71 -23.62
C ARG A 31 5.10 8.33 -22.50
N MET A 32 4.49 7.51 -21.64
CA MET A 32 3.88 7.98 -20.41
C MET A 32 4.96 8.40 -19.41
N ASN A 33 4.85 9.58 -18.83
CA ASN A 33 5.75 10.02 -17.78
C ASN A 33 5.54 9.20 -16.50
N ARG A 34 6.63 8.66 -15.94
CA ARG A 34 6.56 8.02 -14.63
C ARG A 34 6.31 9.08 -13.56
N ARG A 35 5.29 8.84 -12.76
CA ARG A 35 4.94 9.72 -11.64
C ARG A 35 4.82 8.88 -10.38
N ARG A 36 5.41 9.36 -9.28
CA ARG A 36 5.17 8.75 -7.97
C ARG A 36 3.71 8.97 -7.58
N MET A 37 3.11 7.97 -6.97
CA MET A 37 1.76 8.11 -6.40
C MET A 37 1.78 9.12 -5.24
N GLU A 38 0.71 9.86 -5.11
CA GLU A 38 0.49 10.77 -3.99
C GLU A 38 0.17 9.97 -2.71
N ALA A 39 0.47 10.53 -1.55
CA ALA A 39 0.29 9.88 -0.26
C ALA A 39 -1.11 9.30 -0.06
N GLU A 40 -2.13 10.07 -0.45
CA GLU A 40 -3.53 9.66 -0.41
C GLU A 40 -3.81 8.47 -1.32
N THR A 41 -3.22 8.47 -2.52
CA THR A 41 -3.35 7.38 -3.49
C THR A 41 -2.66 6.12 -2.99
N ILE A 42 -1.49 6.24 -2.34
CA ILE A 42 -0.77 5.10 -1.75
C ILE A 42 -1.68 4.44 -0.69
N ARG A 43 -2.25 5.22 0.24
CA ARG A 43 -3.15 4.67 1.26
C ARG A 43 -4.39 4.02 0.64
N ASP A 44 -5.04 4.69 -0.30
CA ASP A 44 -6.24 4.15 -0.93
C ASP A 44 -5.95 2.89 -1.75
N SER A 45 -4.76 2.79 -2.36
CA SER A 45 -4.29 1.58 -3.05
C SER A 45 -4.06 0.43 -2.08
N LEU A 46 -3.41 0.67 -0.92
CA LEU A 46 -3.25 -0.35 0.13
C LEU A 46 -4.59 -0.91 0.58
N LEU A 47 -5.56 -0.04 0.86
CA LEU A 47 -6.91 -0.45 1.23
C LEU A 47 -7.59 -1.28 0.12
N SER A 48 -7.41 -0.88 -1.13
CA SER A 48 -8.01 -1.54 -2.29
C SER A 48 -7.41 -2.92 -2.53
N VAL A 49 -6.08 -3.04 -2.57
CA VAL A 49 -5.42 -4.32 -2.86
C VAL A 49 -5.59 -5.31 -1.73
N SER A 50 -5.60 -4.85 -0.48
CA SER A 50 -5.88 -5.68 0.69
C SER A 50 -7.36 -6.08 0.84
N GLY A 51 -8.26 -5.54 -0.01
CA GLY A 51 -9.69 -5.81 0.07
C GLY A 51 -10.42 -5.11 1.21
N ARG A 52 -9.77 -4.12 1.84
CA ARG A 52 -10.30 -3.41 3.02
C ARG A 52 -10.96 -2.07 2.68
N LEU A 53 -10.94 -1.65 1.42
CA LEU A 53 -11.47 -0.34 1.03
C LEU A 53 -12.98 -0.25 1.25
N ASN A 54 -13.39 0.67 2.12
CA ASN A 54 -14.77 1.09 2.25
C ASN A 54 -15.09 2.15 1.18
N SER A 55 -15.90 1.78 0.21
CA SER A 55 -16.25 2.63 -0.94
C SER A 55 -17.42 3.59 -0.66
N GLN A 56 -17.92 3.65 0.58
CA GLN A 56 -18.98 4.56 0.95
C GLN A 56 -18.63 6.00 0.58
N ALA A 57 -19.46 6.62 -0.25
CA ALA A 57 -19.30 8.01 -0.69
C ALA A 57 -20.18 8.96 0.15
N GLY A 58 -19.69 10.20 0.32
CA GLY A 58 -20.42 11.25 1.02
C GLY A 58 -20.35 11.13 2.56
N GLY A 59 -21.04 11.99 3.25
CA GLY A 59 -21.06 12.04 4.71
C GLY A 59 -19.90 12.84 5.34
N PRO A 60 -19.84 12.91 6.68
CA PRO A 60 -18.83 13.70 7.39
C PRO A 60 -17.44 13.11 7.27
N GLY A 61 -16.44 13.94 7.53
CA GLY A 61 -15.04 13.50 7.64
C GLY A 61 -14.84 12.56 8.83
N ILE A 62 -13.94 11.62 8.69
CA ILE A 62 -13.61 10.59 9.68
C ILE A 62 -12.27 10.88 10.36
N ARG A 63 -12.20 10.61 11.66
CA ARG A 63 -10.95 10.65 12.42
C ARG A 63 -10.41 9.24 12.55
N LEU A 64 -9.18 9.04 12.07
CA LEU A 64 -8.48 7.77 12.20
C LEU A 64 -7.94 7.61 13.64
N PRO A 65 -7.74 6.38 14.11
CA PRO A 65 -6.96 6.14 15.33
C PRO A 65 -5.54 6.67 15.13
N LEU A 66 -4.95 7.20 16.19
CA LEU A 66 -3.56 7.63 16.23
C LEU A 66 -2.73 6.53 16.86
N ASN A 67 -1.46 6.43 16.47
CA ASN A 67 -0.53 5.58 17.21
C ASN A 67 -0.36 6.11 18.66
N ALA A 68 0.08 5.25 19.57
CA ALA A 68 0.15 5.57 20.99
C ALA A 68 1.01 6.82 21.30
N GLU A 69 2.11 6.99 20.56
CA GLU A 69 3.03 8.11 20.74
C GLU A 69 2.36 9.45 20.40
N ILE A 70 1.68 9.52 19.25
CA ILE A 70 0.98 10.74 18.83
C ILE A 70 -0.25 10.97 19.70
N ALA A 71 -0.96 9.92 20.11
CA ALA A 71 -2.09 10.02 21.00
C ALA A 71 -1.69 10.61 22.37
N ALA A 72 -0.54 10.23 22.90
CA ALA A 72 0.01 10.77 24.14
C ALA A 72 0.32 12.27 24.10
N LEU A 73 0.63 12.82 22.92
CA LEU A 73 0.88 14.25 22.71
C LEU A 73 -0.39 15.07 22.53
N GLN A 74 -1.56 14.41 22.41
CA GLN A 74 -2.81 15.11 22.23
C GLN A 74 -3.37 15.55 23.60
N TYR A 75 -3.92 16.77 23.64
CA TYR A 75 -4.68 17.22 24.79
C TYR A 75 -5.93 16.33 24.96
N LYS A 76 -6.21 15.90 26.20
CA LYS A 76 -7.34 15.00 26.49
C LYS A 76 -8.66 15.47 25.83
N GLY A 77 -9.33 14.56 25.15
CA GLY A 77 -10.63 14.82 24.52
C GLY A 77 -10.60 15.59 23.19
N THR A 78 -9.42 16.02 22.71
CA THR A 78 -9.35 16.77 21.44
C THR A 78 -9.35 15.89 20.19
N TRP A 79 -9.10 14.57 20.36
CA TRP A 79 -9.14 13.60 19.28
C TRP A 79 -9.88 12.34 19.71
N ALA A 80 -11.05 12.13 19.13
CA ALA A 80 -11.80 10.88 19.27
C ALA A 80 -11.90 10.23 17.88
N PRO A 81 -11.30 9.05 17.66
CA PRO A 81 -11.47 8.32 16.42
C PRO A 81 -12.94 7.93 16.22
N HIS A 82 -13.33 7.68 14.98
CA HIS A 82 -14.68 7.21 14.68
C HIS A 82 -14.94 5.88 15.38
N ALA A 83 -16.12 5.72 16.00
CA ALA A 83 -16.44 4.53 16.81
C ALA A 83 -16.49 3.23 16.00
N ASP A 84 -16.95 3.31 14.74
CA ASP A 84 -16.97 2.17 13.82
C ASP A 84 -15.63 2.05 13.09
N PRO A 85 -14.87 0.96 13.30
CA PRO A 85 -13.58 0.71 12.62
C PRO A 85 -13.71 0.59 11.11
N TRP A 86 -14.88 0.19 10.57
CA TRP A 86 -15.10 0.10 9.13
C TRP A 86 -15.04 1.48 8.46
N GLN A 87 -15.38 2.53 9.16
CA GLN A 87 -15.25 3.90 8.67
C GLN A 87 -13.78 4.33 8.51
N HIS A 88 -12.86 3.75 9.29
CA HIS A 88 -11.43 4.04 9.13
C HIS A 88 -10.87 3.57 7.78
N GLN A 89 -11.57 2.67 7.11
CA GLN A 89 -11.18 2.10 5.81
C GLN A 89 -11.69 2.91 4.61
N ARG A 90 -12.34 4.05 4.84
CA ARG A 90 -12.80 4.93 3.76
C ARG A 90 -11.63 5.59 3.04
N LYS A 91 -11.90 6.02 1.79
CA LYS A 91 -10.94 6.76 0.96
C LYS A 91 -10.36 7.94 1.73
N THR A 92 -9.10 8.23 1.49
CA THR A 92 -8.34 9.27 2.21
C THR A 92 -8.95 10.67 2.05
N VAL A 93 -9.70 10.93 0.99
CA VAL A 93 -10.45 12.19 0.82
C VAL A 93 -11.45 12.47 1.96
N TYR A 94 -11.91 11.44 2.67
CA TYR A 94 -12.80 11.57 3.83
C TYR A 94 -12.06 11.65 5.17
N VAL A 95 -10.74 11.50 5.18
CA VAL A 95 -9.98 11.56 6.42
C VAL A 95 -9.85 13.00 6.90
N PHE A 96 -10.25 13.23 8.15
CA PHE A 96 -10.10 14.53 8.79
C PHE A 96 -8.63 14.80 9.11
N LEU A 97 -8.06 15.83 8.50
CA LEU A 97 -6.70 16.28 8.74
C LEU A 97 -6.70 17.50 9.68
N LYS A 98 -6.19 17.30 10.89
CA LYS A 98 -6.03 18.39 11.85
C LYS A 98 -4.72 19.14 11.59
N ARG A 99 -4.75 20.48 11.65
CA ARG A 99 -3.59 21.35 11.38
C ARG A 99 -2.33 20.94 12.16
N ASN A 100 -2.48 20.62 13.43
CA ASN A 100 -1.37 20.31 14.35
C ASN A 100 -1.18 18.80 14.57
N ASN A 101 -1.89 17.96 13.85
CA ASN A 101 -1.79 16.50 13.99
C ASN A 101 -1.85 15.86 12.62
N ARG A 102 -0.67 15.52 12.13
CA ARG A 102 -0.53 14.86 10.83
C ARG A 102 -0.48 13.37 11.00
N LEU A 103 -1.02 12.68 10.04
CA LEU A 103 -0.87 11.23 9.94
C LEU A 103 0.54 10.92 9.42
N PRO A 104 1.38 10.16 10.15
CA PRO A 104 2.78 9.95 9.80
C PRO A 104 2.98 9.41 8.38
N MET A 105 2.12 8.47 7.96
CA MET A 105 2.15 7.93 6.61
C MET A 105 1.97 9.02 5.54
N LEU A 106 0.97 9.89 5.70
CA LEU A 106 0.74 10.97 4.73
C LEU A 106 1.90 11.97 4.73
N GLU A 107 2.48 12.26 5.89
CA GLU A 107 3.63 13.16 6.01
C GLU A 107 4.88 12.55 5.35
N SER A 108 5.15 11.27 5.56
CA SER A 108 6.29 10.56 4.95
C SER A 108 6.25 10.58 3.42
N PHE A 109 5.06 10.62 2.83
CA PHE A 109 4.87 10.63 1.37
C PHE A 109 4.49 12.00 0.81
N ASP A 110 4.94 13.08 1.47
CA ASP A 110 4.82 14.49 1.01
C ASP A 110 3.38 14.98 0.82
N ALA A 111 2.43 14.54 1.63
CA ALA A 111 1.10 15.14 1.62
C ALA A 111 1.19 16.65 1.93
N PRO A 112 0.38 17.50 1.29
CA PRO A 112 0.42 18.94 1.50
C PRO A 112 0.23 19.33 2.96
N ARG A 113 0.93 20.37 3.38
CA ARG A 113 0.73 20.95 4.71
C ARG A 113 -0.60 21.69 4.76
N THR A 114 -1.40 21.39 5.79
CA THR A 114 -2.69 22.05 5.99
C THR A 114 -2.58 23.50 6.47
N THR A 115 -1.37 23.97 6.75
CA THR A 115 -1.09 25.33 7.22
C THR A 115 -0.92 26.35 6.11
N ASN A 116 -0.52 25.90 4.92
CA ASN A 116 -0.20 26.77 3.79
C ASN A 116 -0.97 26.31 2.54
N SER A 117 -1.30 27.26 1.66
CA SER A 117 -1.79 26.92 0.33
C SER A 117 -0.69 26.19 -0.47
N CYS A 118 -1.04 25.17 -1.21
CA CYS A 118 -0.13 24.35 -1.98
C CYS A 118 -0.49 24.45 -3.47
N GLY A 119 0.19 25.33 -4.20
CA GLY A 119 0.01 25.48 -5.65
C GLY A 119 0.62 24.33 -6.44
N ARG A 120 1.68 23.70 -5.93
CA ARG A 120 2.32 22.52 -6.52
C ARG A 120 2.84 21.62 -5.40
N ARG A 121 2.49 20.32 -5.48
CA ARG A 121 3.00 19.33 -4.52
C ARG A 121 4.48 19.08 -4.76
N THR A 122 5.24 19.04 -3.70
CA THR A 122 6.63 18.54 -3.72
C THR A 122 6.62 17.01 -3.77
N GLN A 123 7.65 16.45 -4.38
CA GLN A 123 7.88 15.02 -4.39
C GLN A 123 9.34 14.79 -3.99
N SER A 124 9.54 14.14 -2.86
CA SER A 124 10.85 13.71 -2.39
C SER A 124 11.01 12.20 -2.51
N THR A 125 12.23 11.73 -2.54
CA THR A 125 12.56 10.31 -2.44
C THR A 125 13.67 10.17 -1.40
N HIS A 126 13.36 9.54 -0.28
CA HIS A 126 14.31 9.35 0.81
C HIS A 126 14.13 7.98 1.48
N ALA A 127 15.17 7.54 2.17
CA ALA A 127 15.21 6.22 2.81
C ALA A 127 14.06 6.01 3.83
N GLY A 128 13.58 7.06 4.49
CA GLY A 128 12.45 6.98 5.42
C GLY A 128 11.16 6.49 4.78
N GLN A 129 10.94 6.78 3.50
CA GLN A 129 9.77 6.25 2.77
C GLN A 129 9.87 4.74 2.58
N ALA A 130 11.04 4.24 2.18
CA ALA A 130 11.27 2.80 2.06
C ALA A 130 11.14 2.08 3.41
N LEU A 131 11.70 2.66 4.48
CA LEU A 131 11.55 2.12 5.83
C LEU A 131 10.09 2.12 6.30
N SER A 132 9.31 3.15 5.96
CA SER A 132 7.89 3.20 6.27
C SER A 132 7.10 2.11 5.55
N LEU A 133 7.44 1.81 4.28
CA LEU A 133 6.82 0.72 3.53
C LEU A 133 7.12 -0.65 4.14
N LEU A 134 8.36 -0.86 4.60
CA LEU A 134 8.80 -2.14 5.16
C LEU A 134 8.34 -2.37 6.60
N ASN A 135 8.37 -1.32 7.43
CA ASN A 135 8.19 -1.46 8.88
C ASN A 135 6.95 -0.74 9.42
N GLY A 136 6.25 0.06 8.58
CA GLY A 136 5.10 0.81 9.03
C GLY A 136 3.92 -0.08 9.41
N GLU A 137 3.35 0.13 10.60
CA GLU A 137 2.23 -0.67 11.12
C GLU A 137 1.07 -0.77 10.12
N LEU A 138 0.71 0.34 9.46
CA LEU A 138 -0.34 0.35 8.43
C LEU A 138 -0.01 -0.61 7.28
N PHE A 139 1.24 -0.60 6.81
CA PHE A 139 1.67 -1.46 5.71
C PHE A 139 1.64 -2.93 6.11
N GLN A 140 2.16 -3.27 7.29
CA GLN A 140 2.12 -4.63 7.83
C GLN A 140 0.69 -5.15 8.00
N GLN A 141 -0.24 -4.32 8.50
CA GLN A 141 -1.66 -4.69 8.60
C GLN A 141 -2.27 -5.00 7.25
N HIS A 142 -1.97 -4.20 6.22
CA HIS A 142 -2.50 -4.40 4.88
C HIS A 142 -1.82 -5.54 4.13
N SER A 143 -0.52 -5.77 4.34
CA SER A 143 0.19 -6.96 3.83
C SER A 143 -0.42 -8.24 4.38
N TRP A 144 -0.72 -8.30 5.68
CA TRP A 144 -1.44 -9.41 6.28
C TRP A 144 -2.83 -9.62 5.66
N SER A 145 -3.60 -8.54 5.51
CA SER A 145 -4.93 -8.62 4.89
C SER A 145 -4.85 -9.05 3.42
N LEU A 146 -3.81 -8.64 2.67
CA LEU A 146 -3.58 -9.09 1.30
C LEU A 146 -3.21 -10.57 1.25
N ALA A 147 -2.32 -11.04 2.12
CA ALA A 147 -1.96 -12.45 2.20
C ALA A 147 -3.19 -13.32 2.49
N ARG A 148 -4.04 -12.93 3.43
CA ARG A 148 -5.32 -13.60 3.69
C ARG A 148 -6.22 -13.64 2.46
N ARG A 149 -6.39 -12.49 1.78
CA ARG A 149 -7.17 -12.40 0.54
C ARG A 149 -6.67 -13.35 -0.55
N LEU A 150 -5.35 -13.53 -0.67
CA LEU A 150 -4.75 -14.48 -1.59
C LEU A 150 -5.06 -15.93 -1.19
N LEU A 151 -4.95 -16.23 0.11
CA LEU A 151 -5.21 -17.57 0.67
C LEU A 151 -6.69 -17.97 0.64
N ASP A 152 -7.60 -17.00 0.64
CA ASP A 152 -9.05 -17.26 0.50
C ASP A 152 -9.43 -17.89 -0.84
N GLN A 153 -8.55 -17.87 -1.84
CA GLN A 153 -8.75 -18.53 -3.14
C GLN A 153 -8.64 -20.07 -3.10
N ASN A 154 -8.53 -20.66 -1.92
CA ASN A 154 -8.54 -22.11 -1.71
C ASN A 154 -7.32 -22.86 -2.29
N THR A 155 -6.21 -22.17 -2.48
CA THR A 155 -4.95 -22.73 -2.98
C THR A 155 -3.76 -22.30 -2.14
N GLN A 156 -2.74 -23.16 -2.08
CA GLN A 156 -1.42 -22.85 -1.54
C GLN A 156 -0.34 -23.00 -2.63
N ASP A 157 -0.76 -23.11 -3.89
CA ASP A 157 0.15 -23.11 -5.03
C ASP A 157 0.86 -21.76 -5.13
N LEU A 158 2.17 -21.75 -4.91
CA LEU A 158 3.01 -20.54 -4.94
C LEU A 158 3.00 -19.84 -6.30
N ASP A 159 2.92 -20.58 -7.40
CA ASP A 159 2.84 -20.00 -8.74
C ASP A 159 1.58 -19.16 -8.89
N TYR A 160 0.45 -19.71 -8.46
CA TYR A 160 -0.82 -19.00 -8.49
C TYR A 160 -0.83 -17.79 -7.56
N LEU A 161 -0.35 -17.94 -6.32
CA LEU A 161 -0.35 -16.86 -5.32
C LEU A 161 0.51 -15.69 -5.78
N VAL A 162 1.71 -15.96 -6.31
CA VAL A 162 2.62 -14.93 -6.85
C VAL A 162 2.00 -14.23 -8.07
N ASP A 163 1.44 -15.00 -9.03
CA ASP A 163 0.78 -14.42 -10.21
C ASP A 163 -0.40 -13.52 -9.79
N HIS A 164 -1.19 -13.98 -8.83
CA HIS A 164 -2.36 -13.23 -8.34
C HIS A 164 -1.95 -11.97 -7.57
N ALA A 165 -0.93 -12.04 -6.72
CA ALA A 165 -0.37 -10.87 -6.03
C ALA A 165 0.13 -9.81 -7.02
N TYR A 166 0.89 -10.20 -8.04
CA TYR A 166 1.37 -9.27 -9.08
C TYR A 166 0.22 -8.60 -9.83
N ARG A 167 -0.83 -9.35 -10.16
CA ARG A 167 -2.01 -8.78 -10.83
C ARG A 167 -2.77 -7.78 -9.96
N LEU A 168 -2.92 -8.07 -8.67
CA LEU A 168 -3.61 -7.19 -7.73
C LEU A 168 -2.82 -5.90 -7.46
N VAL A 169 -1.50 -6.02 -7.22
CA VAL A 169 -0.67 -4.90 -6.77
C VAL A 169 -0.10 -4.11 -7.96
N LEU A 170 0.38 -4.81 -9.00
CA LEU A 170 1.10 -4.20 -10.13
C LEU A 170 0.32 -4.22 -11.44
N ALA A 171 -0.90 -4.78 -11.46
CA ALA A 171 -1.77 -4.91 -12.64
C ALA A 171 -1.09 -5.63 -13.84
N ARG A 172 -0.09 -6.47 -13.59
CA ARG A 172 0.62 -7.27 -14.60
C ARG A 172 0.99 -8.64 -14.07
N LYS A 173 1.40 -9.52 -14.95
CA LYS A 173 2.01 -10.80 -14.56
C LYS A 173 3.47 -10.60 -14.15
N PRO A 174 4.01 -11.45 -13.26
CA PRO A 174 5.45 -11.51 -13.01
C PRO A 174 6.20 -12.04 -14.24
N THR A 175 7.42 -11.58 -14.43
CA THR A 175 8.37 -12.24 -15.34
C THR A 175 8.83 -13.57 -14.73
N GLY A 176 9.47 -14.43 -15.53
CA GLY A 176 10.01 -15.71 -15.02
C GLY A 176 11.00 -15.51 -13.87
N GLN A 177 11.88 -14.51 -13.96
CA GLN A 177 12.84 -14.19 -12.91
C GLN A 177 12.16 -13.66 -11.63
N GLU A 178 11.19 -12.75 -11.76
CA GLU A 178 10.45 -12.23 -10.62
C GLU A 178 9.68 -13.33 -9.88
N ARG A 179 9.07 -14.24 -10.63
CA ARG A 179 8.38 -15.41 -10.06
C ARG A 179 9.33 -16.28 -9.25
N GLN A 180 10.48 -16.64 -9.83
CA GLN A 180 11.47 -17.46 -9.15
C GLN A 180 11.97 -16.79 -7.86
N LEU A 181 12.30 -15.50 -7.91
CA LEU A 181 12.74 -14.75 -6.74
C LEU A 181 11.67 -14.70 -5.65
N ALA A 182 10.40 -14.46 -6.02
CA ALA A 182 9.28 -14.44 -5.09
C ALA A 182 9.10 -15.79 -4.38
N GLN A 183 9.12 -16.89 -5.12
CA GLN A 183 9.03 -18.25 -4.56
C GLN A 183 10.19 -18.59 -3.61
N GLN A 184 11.41 -18.23 -4.01
CA GLN A 184 12.60 -18.40 -3.17
C GLN A 184 12.48 -17.60 -1.87
N PHE A 185 12.04 -16.33 -1.97
CA PHE A 185 11.85 -15.48 -0.80
C PHE A 185 10.83 -16.08 0.16
N ILE A 186 9.63 -16.44 -0.31
CA ILE A 186 8.56 -16.99 0.54
C ILE A 186 9.03 -18.27 1.23
N THR A 187 9.70 -19.17 0.50
CA THR A 187 10.20 -20.44 1.06
C THR A 187 11.29 -20.21 2.11
N GLN A 188 12.23 -19.32 1.85
CA GLN A 188 13.30 -18.98 2.79
C GLN A 188 12.75 -18.28 4.04
N GLN A 189 11.83 -17.34 3.86
CA GLN A 189 11.20 -16.60 4.95
C GLN A 189 10.38 -17.52 5.86
N GLU A 190 9.64 -18.46 5.29
CA GLU A 190 8.93 -19.46 6.07
C GLU A 190 9.87 -20.32 6.94
N GLN A 191 11.01 -20.74 6.38
CA GLN A 191 12.03 -21.49 7.12
C GLN A 191 12.63 -20.67 8.28
N LEU A 192 12.87 -19.36 8.05
CA LEU A 192 13.37 -18.45 9.08
C LEU A 192 12.35 -18.30 10.21
N ILE A 193 11.09 -18.02 9.89
CA ILE A 193 10.02 -17.89 10.87
C ILE A 193 9.87 -19.16 11.72
N ARG A 194 9.96 -20.35 11.09
CA ARG A 194 9.92 -21.64 11.78
C ARG A 194 11.08 -21.82 12.77
N ARG A 195 12.29 -21.40 12.38
CA ARG A 195 13.50 -21.52 13.22
C ARG A 195 13.51 -20.57 14.41
N GLU A 196 13.09 -19.34 14.18
CA GLU A 196 13.14 -18.27 15.19
C GLU A 196 11.95 -18.29 16.14
N ALA A 197 10.97 -19.18 15.94
CA ALA A 197 9.69 -19.20 16.66
C ALA A 197 9.09 -17.78 16.82
N THR A 198 9.17 -17.01 15.75
CA THR A 198 8.80 -15.59 15.72
C THR A 198 7.37 -15.39 16.20
N ARG A 199 7.18 -14.48 17.16
CA ARG A 199 5.85 -14.16 17.66
C ARG A 199 5.02 -13.52 16.53
N PRO A 200 3.79 -14.03 16.24
CA PRO A 200 2.94 -13.44 15.24
C PRO A 200 2.65 -11.97 15.57
N PRO A 201 2.61 -11.08 14.56
CA PRO A 201 2.22 -9.70 14.75
C PRO A 201 0.79 -9.60 15.33
N ALA A 202 0.51 -8.53 16.04
CA ALA A 202 -0.80 -8.34 16.71
C ALA A 202 -1.98 -8.47 15.71
N VAL A 203 -1.80 -8.06 14.47
CA VAL A 203 -2.82 -8.19 13.43
C VAL A 203 -3.13 -9.65 13.09
N ALA A 204 -2.15 -10.53 13.10
CA ALA A 204 -2.36 -11.96 12.86
C ALA A 204 -3.13 -12.65 14.01
N GLN A 205 -3.08 -12.09 15.20
CA GLN A 205 -3.87 -12.57 16.35
C GLN A 205 -5.33 -12.11 16.29
N SER A 206 -5.58 -10.90 15.79
CA SER A 206 -6.94 -10.35 15.70
C SER A 206 -7.69 -10.77 14.43
N GLU A 207 -6.97 -11.14 13.38
CA GLU A 207 -7.54 -11.55 12.10
C GLU A 207 -7.01 -12.94 11.72
N PRO A 208 -7.66 -14.03 12.16
CA PRO A 208 -7.19 -15.38 11.91
C PRO A 208 -7.21 -15.74 10.42
N ILE A 209 -6.29 -16.60 10.02
CA ILE A 209 -6.26 -17.22 8.70
C ILE A 209 -7.25 -18.38 8.62
N ARG A 210 -7.54 -18.78 7.41
CA ARG A 210 -8.40 -19.92 7.12
C ARG A 210 -7.84 -21.23 7.74
N PRO A 211 -8.71 -22.12 8.25
CA PRO A 211 -8.29 -23.46 8.68
C PRO A 211 -7.58 -24.24 7.57
N GLY A 212 -6.52 -24.97 7.94
CA GLY A 212 -5.72 -25.77 7.00
C GLY A 212 -4.54 -25.03 6.34
N VAL A 213 -4.32 -23.75 6.67
CA VAL A 213 -3.12 -22.99 6.27
C VAL A 213 -2.21 -22.87 7.47
N GLU A 214 -0.93 -23.20 7.32
CA GLU A 214 0.05 -23.01 8.37
C GLU A 214 0.33 -21.51 8.59
N LEU A 215 0.41 -21.12 9.86
CA LEU A 215 0.65 -19.72 10.23
C LEU A 215 2.02 -19.22 9.72
N THR A 216 3.04 -20.06 9.73
CA THR A 216 4.38 -19.72 9.24
C THR A 216 4.38 -19.40 7.75
N PHE A 217 3.65 -20.17 6.96
CA PHE A 217 3.46 -19.90 5.54
C PHE A 217 2.69 -18.60 5.29
N ALA A 218 1.61 -18.37 6.03
CA ALA A 218 0.82 -17.13 5.91
C ALA A 218 1.63 -15.88 6.31
N LEU A 219 2.48 -15.97 7.33
CA LEU A 219 3.40 -14.89 7.72
C LEU A 219 4.44 -14.63 6.64
N ALA A 220 5.07 -15.67 6.08
CA ALA A 220 6.03 -15.52 5.00
C ALA A 220 5.38 -14.89 3.74
N LEU A 221 4.16 -15.27 3.44
CA LEU A 221 3.38 -14.64 2.35
C LEU A 221 3.05 -13.18 2.65
N ALA A 222 2.74 -12.83 3.90
CA ALA A 222 2.50 -11.44 4.30
C ALA A 222 3.77 -10.58 4.21
N ASP A 223 4.93 -11.12 4.58
CA ASP A 223 6.21 -10.44 4.43
C ASP A 223 6.59 -10.21 2.95
N TYR A 224 6.10 -11.07 2.07
CA TYR A 224 6.25 -10.90 0.63
C TYR A 224 5.29 -9.84 0.07
N CYS A 225 4.09 -9.72 0.61
CA CYS A 225 3.05 -8.80 0.16
C CYS A 225 3.31 -7.35 0.55
#